data_fb34f40e2e8fddfb36b4358f8b005c01
#
_entry.id   fb34f40e2e8fddfb36b4358f8b005c01
#
_cell.length_a   1.000
_cell.length_b   1.000
_cell.length_c   1.000
_cell.angle_alpha   90.00
_cell.angle_beta   90.00
_cell.angle_gamma   90.00
#
_symmetry.space_group_name_H-M   'P 1'
#
loop_
_entity.id
_entity.type
_entity.pdbx_description
1 polymer ?
#
loop_
_entity_poly.entity_id
_entity_poly.type
_entity_poly.pdbx_seq_one_letter_code
_entity_poly.pdbx_strand_id
1 'polypeptide(L)'
;TGLGDWEATKSKLPNGVPALVAAAKEAGVKFGIWIEPEMISPKSELFEKHPEWAIHLPNRETYYYRNQLVLDLSNPKVQDFVFGVVDNIMTENPDVAFFKWDCNSPITNVYSPYLKEKQSQLYINHVRGVYNVLERVKAKYPNVPMMLCSGGGARCDYEALKYFTEFWCSDNTDPIERLYIQWGFSQFFPAKAMCAHVTSWNSKTSVKFRTDVASMCKLGFDMGLKELSEDELAYCQNAVANFNRLKPVILDGELYRLVSPYEGNHMSVMYVGEGQKKAVLYAYDIHPRFGEKLLPVKLQGLDPMKMYKVEEINLMPGKKSRLEANGKTFSGDY
;
A
#
# COMPACT_ATOMS: atom_id res chain seq x y z
N THR A 1 15.63 21.61 -1.87
CA THR A 1 16.08 20.23 -1.91
C THR A 1 15.05 19.39 -2.62
N GLY A 2 15.44 18.75 -3.70
CA GLY A 2 14.63 17.84 -4.48
C GLY A 2 15.03 16.38 -4.23
N LEU A 3 14.43 15.47 -4.97
CA LEU A 3 14.84 14.07 -5.00
C LEU A 3 16.30 13.98 -5.45
N GLY A 4 17.08 13.12 -4.80
CA GLY A 4 18.48 12.88 -5.08
C GLY A 4 19.39 13.07 -3.87
N ASP A 5 19.22 14.13 -3.10
CA ASP A 5 20.16 14.46 -2.00
C ASP A 5 19.89 13.69 -0.71
N TRP A 6 18.61 13.37 -0.43
CA TRP A 6 18.14 12.56 0.71
C TRP A 6 18.61 13.05 2.08
N GLU A 7 18.80 14.35 2.21
CA GLU A 7 19.14 15.01 3.46
C GLU A 7 17.92 15.71 4.07
N ALA A 8 17.81 15.66 5.39
CA ALA A 8 16.74 16.35 6.11
C ALA A 8 16.87 17.87 5.96
N THR A 9 15.84 18.53 5.44
CA THR A 9 15.81 20.00 5.32
C THR A 9 15.71 20.66 6.69
N LYS A 10 16.79 21.29 7.16
CA LYS A 10 16.88 21.90 8.50
C LYS A 10 15.79 22.93 8.78
N SER A 11 15.32 23.68 7.77
CA SER A 11 14.21 24.63 7.95
C SER A 11 12.87 23.98 8.24
N LYS A 12 12.65 22.72 7.80
CA LYS A 12 11.42 21.96 8.05
C LYS A 12 11.58 20.97 9.20
N LEU A 13 12.76 20.40 9.35
CA LEU A 13 13.11 19.40 10.37
C LEU A 13 14.38 19.86 11.10
N PRO A 14 14.31 20.87 11.96
CA PRO A 14 15.48 21.43 12.61
C PRO A 14 16.25 20.41 13.46
N ASN A 15 15.53 19.42 14.02
CA ASN A 15 16.12 18.33 14.82
C ASN A 15 16.28 17.01 14.03
N GLY A 16 16.09 17.06 12.70
CA GLY A 16 16.26 15.92 11.81
C GLY A 16 15.26 14.79 12.01
N VAL A 17 15.50 13.67 11.31
CA VAL A 17 14.72 12.43 11.41
C VAL A 17 14.80 11.79 12.80
N PRO A 18 15.94 11.81 13.53
CA PRO A 18 16.03 11.22 14.87
C PRO A 18 14.97 11.74 15.85
N ALA A 19 14.61 13.02 15.76
CA ALA A 19 13.57 13.59 16.63
C ALA A 19 12.17 13.01 16.35
N LEU A 20 11.86 12.72 15.08
CA LEU A 20 10.59 12.09 14.70
C LEU A 20 10.55 10.63 15.17
N VAL A 21 11.64 9.91 15.03
CA VAL A 21 11.79 8.53 15.51
C VAL A 21 11.59 8.47 17.03
N ALA A 22 12.23 9.38 17.77
CA ALA A 22 12.09 9.47 19.23
C ALA A 22 10.65 9.79 19.65
N ALA A 23 10.02 10.76 18.99
CA ALA A 23 8.62 11.13 19.29
C ALA A 23 7.64 9.96 18.99
N ALA A 24 7.84 9.22 17.92
CA ALA A 24 7.04 8.03 17.61
C ALA A 24 7.20 6.95 18.71
N LYS A 25 8.43 6.72 19.15
CA LYS A 25 8.74 5.76 20.23
C LYS A 25 8.10 6.18 21.55
N GLU A 26 8.16 7.46 21.90
CA GLU A 26 7.48 8.01 23.08
C GLU A 26 5.96 7.83 23.00
N ALA A 27 5.38 8.00 21.81
CA ALA A 27 3.96 7.78 21.55
C ALA A 27 3.59 6.27 21.49
N GLY A 28 4.53 5.35 21.66
CA GLY A 28 4.29 3.90 21.63
C GLY A 28 4.03 3.34 20.22
N VAL A 29 4.44 4.05 19.16
CA VAL A 29 4.30 3.64 17.77
C VAL A 29 5.66 3.53 17.08
N LYS A 30 5.72 2.74 16.00
CA LYS A 30 6.91 2.62 15.17
C LYS A 30 6.93 3.71 14.13
N PHE A 31 8.13 4.21 13.79
CA PHE A 31 8.32 5.20 12.74
C PHE A 31 8.68 4.54 11.42
N GLY A 32 8.02 4.94 10.35
CA GLY A 32 8.38 4.60 8.97
C GLY A 32 8.60 5.84 8.13
N ILE A 33 9.33 5.70 7.03
CA ILE A 33 9.66 6.80 6.14
C ILE A 33 9.43 6.44 4.67
N TRP A 34 8.93 7.41 3.90
CA TRP A 34 8.83 7.34 2.45
C TRP A 34 10.17 7.72 1.81
N ILE A 35 10.60 6.95 0.82
CA ILE A 35 11.75 7.23 -0.01
C ILE A 35 11.44 6.98 -1.49
N GLU A 36 12.09 7.72 -2.38
CA GLU A 36 12.04 7.55 -3.83
C GLU A 36 13.47 7.59 -4.40
N PRO A 37 14.34 6.63 -4.00
CA PRO A 37 15.79 6.77 -4.18
C PRO A 37 16.27 6.50 -5.61
N GLU A 38 15.37 6.04 -6.48
CA GLU A 38 15.64 5.82 -7.91
C GLU A 38 15.43 7.10 -8.75
N MET A 39 14.93 8.18 -8.13
CA MET A 39 14.62 9.43 -8.82
C MET A 39 15.62 10.53 -8.47
N ILE A 40 15.85 11.44 -9.41
CA ILE A 40 16.73 12.57 -9.27
C ILE A 40 16.08 13.85 -9.81
N SER A 41 16.12 14.92 -9.01
CA SER A 41 15.68 16.25 -9.42
C SER A 41 16.82 16.96 -10.16
N PRO A 42 16.58 17.68 -11.27
CA PRO A 42 17.58 18.48 -11.95
C PRO A 42 18.14 19.64 -11.08
N LYS A 43 17.51 19.92 -9.94
CA LYS A 43 17.92 20.95 -8.97
C LYS A 43 18.63 20.37 -7.74
N SER A 44 18.91 19.06 -7.73
CA SER A 44 19.64 18.42 -6.63
C SER A 44 21.16 18.62 -6.77
N GLU A 45 21.86 18.59 -5.65
CA GLU A 45 23.32 18.58 -5.66
C GLU A 45 23.86 17.31 -6.33
N LEU A 46 23.14 16.18 -6.20
CA LEU A 46 23.49 14.95 -6.87
C LEU A 46 23.51 15.12 -8.38
N PHE A 47 22.50 15.80 -8.97
CA PHE A 47 22.46 16.03 -10.41
C PHE A 47 23.56 16.98 -10.88
N GLU A 48 23.88 18.00 -10.08
CA GLU A 48 24.99 18.91 -10.37
C GLU A 48 26.34 18.18 -10.41
N LYS A 49 26.54 17.24 -9.48
CA LYS A 49 27.81 16.47 -9.36
C LYS A 49 27.90 15.31 -10.37
N HIS A 50 26.75 14.68 -10.69
CA HIS A 50 26.66 13.46 -11.47
C HIS A 50 25.48 13.48 -12.45
N PRO A 51 25.44 14.43 -13.40
CA PRO A 51 24.37 14.46 -14.42
C PRO A 51 24.36 13.19 -15.29
N GLU A 52 25.52 12.54 -15.47
CA GLU A 52 25.65 11.28 -16.20
C GLU A 52 25.03 10.06 -15.51
N TRP A 53 24.58 10.19 -14.28
CA TRP A 53 23.86 9.12 -13.57
C TRP A 53 22.38 9.07 -13.89
N ALA A 54 21.84 10.10 -14.53
CA ALA A 54 20.46 10.08 -14.98
C ALA A 54 20.34 9.43 -16.36
N ILE A 55 19.25 8.70 -16.57
CA ILE A 55 18.86 8.20 -17.89
C ILE A 55 18.36 9.38 -18.69
N HIS A 56 19.09 9.76 -19.75
CA HIS A 56 18.72 10.89 -20.64
C HIS A 56 19.34 10.74 -22.02
N LEU A 57 18.63 11.22 -23.03
CA LEU A 57 19.09 11.20 -24.42
C LEU A 57 20.16 12.29 -24.66
N PRO A 58 21.31 11.94 -25.23
CA PRO A 58 22.29 12.95 -25.67
C PRO A 58 21.71 13.76 -26.88
N ASN A 59 22.07 15.03 -26.96
CA ASN A 59 21.71 15.90 -28.10
C ASN A 59 20.21 16.08 -28.34
N ARG A 60 19.37 15.86 -27.34
CA ARG A 60 17.93 16.12 -27.38
C ARG A 60 17.52 16.86 -26.12
N GLU A 61 16.44 17.62 -26.24
CA GLU A 61 15.76 18.20 -25.09
C GLU A 61 15.31 17.08 -24.13
N THR A 62 15.62 17.25 -22.84
CA THR A 62 15.27 16.28 -21.81
C THR A 62 13.81 16.46 -21.42
N TYR A 63 13.04 15.40 -21.51
CA TYR A 63 11.66 15.38 -21.00
C TYR A 63 11.67 15.04 -19.50
N TYR A 64 11.10 15.93 -18.70
CA TYR A 64 10.97 15.77 -17.26
C TYR A 64 9.54 15.36 -16.89
N TYR A 65 9.37 14.14 -16.42
CA TYR A 65 8.10 13.71 -15.84
C TYR A 65 8.07 14.10 -14.36
N ARG A 66 7.07 14.88 -13.95
CA ARG A 66 6.98 15.41 -12.57
C ARG A 66 8.22 16.20 -12.12
N ASN A 67 8.91 16.86 -13.04
CA ASN A 67 10.17 17.59 -12.81
C ASN A 67 11.31 16.73 -12.24
N GLN A 68 11.39 15.47 -12.63
CA GLN A 68 12.40 14.52 -12.18
C GLN A 68 12.86 13.61 -13.32
N LEU A 69 13.98 12.96 -13.11
CA LEU A 69 14.58 11.95 -13.99
C LEU A 69 14.78 10.65 -13.22
N VAL A 70 14.99 9.57 -13.96
CA VAL A 70 15.30 8.25 -13.41
C VAL A 70 16.81 8.08 -13.33
N LEU A 71 17.33 7.65 -12.20
CA LEU A 71 18.71 7.25 -12.03
C LEU A 71 19.00 5.94 -12.81
N ASP A 72 20.16 5.86 -13.42
CA ASP A 72 20.59 4.70 -14.22
C ASP A 72 21.10 3.55 -13.34
N LEU A 73 20.20 2.70 -12.87
CA LEU A 73 20.58 1.53 -12.07
C LEU A 73 21.26 0.41 -12.87
N SER A 74 21.45 0.55 -14.18
CA SER A 74 22.39 -0.30 -14.91
C SER A 74 23.85 -0.03 -14.53
N ASN A 75 24.14 1.14 -13.92
CA ASN A 75 25.44 1.57 -13.45
C ASN A 75 25.67 1.13 -11.98
N PRO A 76 26.69 0.31 -11.69
CA PRO A 76 26.99 -0.12 -10.32
C PRO A 76 27.24 1.02 -9.32
N LYS A 77 27.81 2.15 -9.77
CA LYS A 77 28.02 3.32 -8.91
C LYS A 77 26.68 3.94 -8.45
N VAL A 78 25.69 3.94 -9.33
CA VAL A 78 24.31 4.38 -9.01
C VAL A 78 23.65 3.40 -8.06
N GLN A 79 23.87 2.10 -8.24
CA GLN A 79 23.38 1.08 -7.30
C GLN A 79 23.99 1.29 -5.90
N ASP A 80 25.29 1.59 -5.82
CA ASP A 80 25.97 1.88 -4.54
C ASP A 80 25.39 3.13 -3.87
N PHE A 81 25.11 4.17 -4.64
CA PHE A 81 24.47 5.38 -4.15
C PHE A 81 23.06 5.09 -3.59
N VAL A 82 22.21 4.39 -4.36
CA VAL A 82 20.83 4.08 -3.95
C VAL A 82 20.80 3.18 -2.70
N PHE A 83 21.71 2.20 -2.62
CA PHE A 83 21.91 1.43 -1.40
C PHE A 83 22.32 2.32 -0.23
N GLY A 84 23.26 3.26 -0.48
CA GLY A 84 23.76 4.21 0.52
C GLY A 84 22.66 5.10 1.10
N VAL A 85 21.64 5.47 0.32
CA VAL A 85 20.49 6.24 0.82
C VAL A 85 19.80 5.51 1.98
N VAL A 86 19.49 4.22 1.79
CA VAL A 86 18.86 3.40 2.84
C VAL A 86 19.82 3.17 3.99
N ASP A 87 21.06 2.86 3.68
CA ASP A 87 22.11 2.56 4.66
C ASP A 87 22.38 3.74 5.60
N ASN A 88 22.46 4.95 5.05
CA ASN A 88 22.63 6.17 5.84
C ASN A 88 21.44 6.44 6.76
N ILE A 89 20.22 6.33 6.21
CA ILE A 89 18.98 6.50 7.03
C ILE A 89 18.98 5.52 8.19
N MET A 90 19.29 4.26 7.96
CA MET A 90 19.29 3.21 8.99
C MET A 90 20.44 3.35 9.98
N THR A 91 21.60 3.81 9.52
CA THR A 91 22.78 4.02 10.38
C THR A 91 22.56 5.18 11.34
N GLU A 92 21.97 6.27 10.84
CA GLU A 92 21.64 7.45 11.64
C GLU A 92 20.41 7.24 12.52
N ASN A 93 19.50 6.37 12.09
CA ASN A 93 18.19 6.15 12.73
C ASN A 93 17.87 4.64 12.81
N PRO A 94 18.54 3.87 13.67
CA PRO A 94 18.38 2.40 13.73
C PRO A 94 16.99 1.94 14.14
N ASP A 95 16.17 2.80 14.73
CA ASP A 95 14.78 2.54 15.13
C ASP A 95 13.77 2.84 13.99
N VAL A 96 14.21 3.21 12.77
CA VAL A 96 13.33 3.23 11.61
C VAL A 96 12.85 1.81 11.31
N ALA A 97 11.54 1.63 11.30
CA ALA A 97 10.92 0.32 11.30
C ALA A 97 10.18 -0.03 10.00
N PHE A 98 10.16 0.88 9.01
CA PHE A 98 9.42 0.69 7.77
C PHE A 98 9.87 1.67 6.69
N PHE A 99 9.92 1.20 5.44
CA PHE A 99 10.10 2.05 4.26
C PHE A 99 8.92 1.90 3.31
N LYS A 100 8.38 3.04 2.83
CA LYS A 100 7.61 3.07 1.60
C LYS A 100 8.57 3.48 0.48
N TRP A 101 8.90 2.52 -0.38
CA TRP A 101 9.81 2.70 -1.52
C TRP A 101 9.01 3.02 -2.76
N ASP A 102 9.21 4.19 -3.32
CA ASP A 102 8.47 4.71 -4.46
C ASP A 102 9.36 4.91 -5.70
N CYS A 103 8.70 5.04 -6.86
CA CYS A 103 9.32 5.37 -8.14
C CYS A 103 8.23 5.95 -9.07
N ASN A 104 8.15 7.27 -9.13
CA ASN A 104 7.01 7.95 -9.76
C ASN A 104 7.28 8.48 -11.17
N SER A 105 8.42 8.15 -11.76
CA SER A 105 8.72 8.52 -13.14
C SER A 105 9.02 7.29 -13.99
N PRO A 106 8.34 7.10 -15.12
CA PRO A 106 8.73 6.11 -16.11
C PRO A 106 10.04 6.52 -16.80
N ILE A 107 10.75 5.56 -17.37
CA ILE A 107 11.91 5.83 -18.22
C ILE A 107 11.41 6.36 -19.57
N THR A 108 11.42 7.68 -19.75
CA THR A 108 10.96 8.36 -20.96
C THR A 108 12.11 8.76 -21.88
N ASN A 109 13.29 9.03 -21.32
CA ASN A 109 14.49 9.42 -22.06
C ASN A 109 15.40 8.20 -22.21
N VAL A 110 15.05 7.30 -23.12
CA VAL A 110 15.61 5.92 -23.19
C VAL A 110 17.04 5.91 -23.71
N TYR A 111 18.00 6.29 -22.87
CA TYR A 111 19.42 6.16 -23.13
C TYR A 111 20.21 6.18 -21.83
N SER A 112 21.12 5.21 -21.69
CA SER A 112 22.06 5.11 -20.57
C SER A 112 23.44 5.61 -20.96
N PRO A 113 23.97 6.68 -20.37
CA PRO A 113 25.35 7.10 -20.58
C PRO A 113 26.36 6.01 -20.22
N TYR A 114 26.01 5.15 -19.25
CA TYR A 114 26.87 4.06 -18.80
C TYR A 114 26.95 2.90 -19.79
N LEU A 115 25.84 2.51 -20.43
CA LEU A 115 25.75 1.33 -21.30
C LEU A 115 26.43 1.52 -22.67
N LYS A 116 26.69 2.75 -23.09
CA LYS A 116 27.34 3.06 -24.37
C LYS A 116 26.66 2.32 -25.53
N GLU A 117 27.36 1.37 -26.17
CA GLU A 117 26.87 0.59 -27.30
C GLU A 117 25.78 -0.45 -26.93
N LYS A 118 25.59 -0.73 -25.65
CA LYS A 118 24.67 -1.76 -25.16
C LYS A 118 23.29 -1.23 -24.81
N GLN A 119 22.81 -0.21 -25.50
CA GLN A 119 21.53 0.47 -25.18
C GLN A 119 20.32 -0.45 -25.16
N SER A 120 20.30 -1.49 -26.02
CA SER A 120 19.23 -2.48 -26.04
C SER A 120 19.05 -3.27 -24.73
N GLN A 121 20.03 -3.22 -23.84
CA GLN A 121 20.00 -3.88 -22.54
C GLN A 121 19.51 -2.97 -21.40
N LEU A 122 19.18 -1.70 -21.67
CA LEU A 122 18.87 -0.72 -20.64
C LEU A 122 17.79 -1.21 -19.67
N TYR A 123 16.62 -1.58 -20.17
CA TYR A 123 15.51 -1.99 -19.30
C TYR A 123 15.84 -3.22 -18.46
N ILE A 124 16.49 -4.22 -19.06
CA ILE A 124 16.85 -5.47 -18.37
C ILE A 124 17.90 -5.17 -17.28
N ASN A 125 18.95 -4.42 -17.63
CA ASN A 125 20.03 -4.14 -16.68
C ASN A 125 19.60 -3.16 -15.59
N HIS A 126 18.69 -2.22 -15.90
CA HIS A 126 18.09 -1.34 -14.90
C HIS A 126 17.30 -2.15 -13.85
N VAL A 127 16.40 -3.02 -14.28
CA VAL A 127 15.61 -3.87 -13.36
C VAL A 127 16.52 -4.79 -12.53
N ARG A 128 17.53 -5.41 -13.15
CA ARG A 128 18.53 -6.21 -12.42
C ARG A 128 19.29 -5.36 -11.38
N GLY A 129 19.60 -4.12 -11.72
CA GLY A 129 20.24 -3.16 -10.82
C GLY A 129 19.34 -2.83 -9.62
N VAL A 130 18.04 -2.60 -9.85
CA VAL A 130 17.07 -2.39 -8.77
C VAL A 130 17.05 -3.60 -7.83
N TYR A 131 16.91 -4.80 -8.36
CA TYR A 131 16.89 -6.02 -7.53
C TYR A 131 18.22 -6.27 -6.81
N ASN A 132 19.36 -5.95 -7.42
CA ASN A 132 20.65 -6.04 -6.73
C ASN A 132 20.73 -5.10 -5.51
N VAL A 133 20.21 -3.88 -5.64
CA VAL A 133 20.13 -2.95 -4.49
C VAL A 133 19.20 -3.51 -3.41
N LEU A 134 18.03 -3.99 -3.79
CA LEU A 134 17.03 -4.55 -2.86
C LEU A 134 17.56 -5.80 -2.13
N GLU A 135 18.30 -6.66 -2.84
CA GLU A 135 18.98 -7.82 -2.25
C GLU A 135 19.96 -7.39 -1.15
N ARG A 136 20.79 -6.38 -1.44
CA ARG A 136 21.76 -5.82 -0.48
C ARG A 136 21.06 -5.20 0.73
N VAL A 137 19.98 -4.46 0.51
CA VAL A 137 19.17 -3.87 1.58
C VAL A 137 18.57 -4.98 2.45
N LYS A 138 17.97 -6.00 1.83
CA LYS A 138 17.36 -7.13 2.55
C LYS A 138 18.39 -7.95 3.33
N ALA A 139 19.56 -8.16 2.78
CA ALA A 139 20.66 -8.86 3.45
C ALA A 139 21.16 -8.11 4.69
N LYS A 140 21.27 -6.78 4.62
CA LYS A 140 21.75 -5.96 5.75
C LYS A 140 20.67 -5.67 6.79
N TYR A 141 19.41 -5.46 6.33
CA TYR A 141 18.27 -5.06 7.17
C TYR A 141 17.08 -6.06 7.02
N PRO A 142 17.27 -7.35 7.33
CA PRO A 142 16.29 -8.40 7.03
C PRO A 142 14.94 -8.23 7.74
N ASN A 143 14.93 -7.50 8.86
CA ASN A 143 13.74 -7.33 9.70
C ASN A 143 12.98 -6.02 9.44
N VAL A 144 13.42 -5.20 8.49
CA VAL A 144 12.74 -3.95 8.14
C VAL A 144 11.80 -4.21 6.96
N PRO A 145 10.48 -4.20 7.18
CA PRO A 145 9.51 -4.35 6.12
C PRO A 145 9.52 -3.15 5.19
N MET A 146 9.23 -3.41 3.91
CA MET A 146 9.14 -2.38 2.88
C MET A 146 7.84 -2.55 2.09
N MET A 147 7.20 -1.41 1.78
CA MET A 147 6.09 -1.31 0.85
C MET A 147 6.61 -0.85 -0.51
N LEU A 148 6.24 -1.56 -1.57
CA LEU A 148 6.50 -1.12 -2.94
C LEU A 148 5.40 -0.18 -3.42
N CYS A 149 5.81 0.97 -3.92
CA CYS A 149 4.99 1.91 -4.66
C CYS A 149 5.69 2.28 -5.98
N SER A 150 4.92 2.64 -6.97
CA SER A 150 5.40 3.18 -8.24
C SER A 150 4.25 3.90 -8.94
N GLY A 151 3.86 5.07 -8.40
CA GLY A 151 2.61 5.72 -8.77
C GLY A 151 1.41 4.77 -8.55
N GLY A 152 1.41 4.06 -7.44
CA GLY A 152 0.55 2.90 -7.18
C GLY A 152 1.25 1.58 -7.48
N GLY A 153 0.52 0.64 -8.08
CA GLY A 153 0.93 -0.75 -8.27
C GLY A 153 1.66 -1.06 -9.59
N ALA A 154 2.27 -0.08 -10.27
CA ALA A 154 2.84 -0.27 -11.59
C ALA A 154 3.99 -1.29 -11.66
N ARG A 155 4.62 -1.63 -10.53
CA ARG A 155 5.71 -2.62 -10.45
C ARG A 155 5.39 -3.81 -9.54
N CYS A 156 4.10 -4.08 -9.30
CA CYS A 156 3.70 -5.23 -8.50
C CYS A 156 3.89 -6.51 -9.30
N ASP A 157 4.86 -7.32 -8.92
CA ASP A 157 5.13 -8.63 -9.48
C ASP A 157 5.62 -9.64 -8.41
N TYR A 158 5.71 -10.92 -8.75
CA TYR A 158 6.12 -11.96 -7.80
C TYR A 158 7.61 -11.89 -7.43
N GLU A 159 8.47 -11.37 -8.29
CA GLU A 159 9.89 -11.17 -7.95
C GLU A 159 10.04 -10.11 -6.86
N ALA A 160 9.26 -9.02 -6.93
CA ALA A 160 9.25 -7.97 -5.93
C ALA A 160 8.84 -8.48 -4.53
N LEU A 161 8.00 -9.52 -4.44
CA LEU A 161 7.61 -10.13 -3.15
C LEU A 161 8.76 -10.77 -2.37
N LYS A 162 9.92 -10.97 -2.98
CA LYS A 162 11.13 -11.40 -2.26
C LYS A 162 11.65 -10.31 -1.31
N TYR A 163 11.42 -9.05 -1.65
CA TYR A 163 11.96 -7.88 -0.98
C TYR A 163 10.93 -7.07 -0.24
N PHE A 164 9.73 -6.94 -0.83
CA PHE A 164 8.64 -6.14 -0.29
C PHE A 164 7.62 -7.01 0.43
N THR A 165 7.16 -6.54 1.59
CA THR A 165 6.14 -7.23 2.37
C THR A 165 4.72 -6.89 1.92
N GLU A 166 4.58 -5.82 1.15
CA GLU A 166 3.32 -5.32 0.64
C GLU A 166 3.46 -4.35 -0.52
N PHE A 167 2.35 -4.19 -1.24
CA PHE A 167 2.19 -3.28 -2.36
C PHE A 167 1.18 -2.19 -2.06
N TRP A 168 1.49 -0.98 -2.48
CA TRP A 168 0.53 0.10 -2.62
C TRP A 168 -0.20 -0.07 -3.96
N CYS A 169 -1.41 -0.66 -3.93
CA CYS A 169 -2.10 -1.09 -5.16
C CYS A 169 -2.45 0.06 -6.11
N SER A 170 -2.78 1.24 -5.58
CA SER A 170 -3.11 2.42 -6.37
C SER A 170 -3.08 3.68 -5.52
N ASP A 171 -2.67 4.80 -6.12
CA ASP A 171 -2.80 6.13 -5.52
C ASP A 171 -4.26 6.62 -5.52
N ASN A 172 -5.12 6.00 -6.33
CA ASN A 172 -6.55 6.24 -6.24
C ASN A 172 -7.11 5.56 -4.98
N THR A 173 -7.41 6.36 -3.98
CA THR A 173 -7.96 5.92 -2.68
C THR A 173 -9.45 6.18 -2.53
N ASP A 174 -10.15 6.58 -3.62
CA ASP A 174 -11.60 6.61 -3.65
C ASP A 174 -12.14 5.22 -3.26
N PRO A 175 -12.96 5.09 -2.22
CA PRO A 175 -13.37 3.79 -1.72
C PRO A 175 -14.25 3.01 -2.71
N ILE A 176 -15.00 3.67 -3.59
CA ILE A 176 -15.76 3.00 -4.65
C ILE A 176 -14.80 2.41 -5.67
N GLU A 177 -13.84 3.21 -6.17
CA GLU A 177 -12.81 2.74 -7.10
C GLU A 177 -11.95 1.63 -6.47
N ARG A 178 -11.68 1.71 -5.16
CA ARG A 178 -10.91 0.69 -4.44
C ARG A 178 -11.62 -0.67 -4.38
N LEU A 179 -12.92 -0.73 -4.47
CA LEU A 179 -13.63 -2.03 -4.60
C LEU A 179 -13.18 -2.76 -5.88
N TYR A 180 -13.10 -2.04 -7.00
CA TYR A 180 -12.66 -2.60 -8.28
C TYR A 180 -11.15 -2.89 -8.28
N ILE A 181 -10.35 -1.98 -7.78
CA ILE A 181 -8.88 -2.12 -7.71
C ILE A 181 -8.50 -3.31 -6.84
N GLN A 182 -9.04 -3.42 -5.62
CA GLN A 182 -8.74 -4.51 -4.70
C GLN A 182 -9.28 -5.86 -5.20
N TRP A 183 -10.44 -5.86 -5.85
CA TRP A 183 -10.96 -7.04 -6.54
C TRP A 183 -9.98 -7.53 -7.62
N GLY A 184 -9.52 -6.63 -8.49
CA GLY A 184 -8.57 -6.94 -9.55
C GLY A 184 -7.24 -7.46 -9.01
N PHE A 185 -6.64 -6.76 -8.05
CA PHE A 185 -5.40 -7.19 -7.41
C PHE A 185 -5.52 -8.54 -6.70
N SER A 186 -6.70 -8.83 -6.10
CA SER A 186 -6.94 -10.09 -5.42
C SER A 186 -6.91 -11.32 -6.33
N GLN A 187 -6.96 -11.14 -7.66
CA GLN A 187 -6.79 -12.24 -8.61
C GLN A 187 -5.36 -12.79 -8.63
N PHE A 188 -4.39 -11.97 -8.24
CA PHE A 188 -2.96 -12.28 -8.34
C PHE A 188 -2.26 -12.28 -6.98
N PHE A 189 -2.71 -11.47 -6.02
CA PHE A 189 -2.04 -11.25 -4.75
C PHE A 189 -2.97 -11.48 -3.56
N PRO A 190 -2.48 -12.12 -2.49
CA PRO A 190 -3.25 -12.28 -1.26
C PRO A 190 -3.44 -10.95 -0.53
N ALA A 191 -4.46 -10.85 0.31
CA ALA A 191 -4.77 -9.65 1.09
C ALA A 191 -3.57 -9.12 1.91
N LYS A 192 -2.72 -10.01 2.42
CA LYS A 192 -1.52 -9.64 3.18
C LYS A 192 -0.42 -8.96 2.36
N ALA A 193 -0.48 -9.07 1.03
CA ALA A 193 0.44 -8.36 0.13
C ALA A 193 -0.12 -7.04 -0.38
N MET A 194 -1.33 -6.66 0.01
CA MET A 194 -2.01 -5.45 -0.46
C MET A 194 -2.22 -4.47 0.69
N CYS A 195 -2.00 -3.17 0.42
CA CYS A 195 -2.30 -2.08 1.34
C CYS A 195 -3.47 -1.23 0.85
N ALA A 196 -4.31 -0.85 1.79
CA ALA A 196 -5.41 0.08 1.56
C ALA A 196 -5.54 1.05 2.73
N HIS A 197 -5.70 2.33 2.41
CA HIS A 197 -5.81 3.38 3.43
C HIS A 197 -7.17 4.06 3.36
N VAL A 198 -7.65 4.43 4.53
CA VAL A 198 -8.76 5.37 4.69
C VAL A 198 -8.20 6.78 4.49
N THR A 199 -8.73 7.49 3.50
CA THR A 199 -8.29 8.84 3.16
C THR A 199 -9.47 9.81 3.14
N SER A 200 -9.19 11.09 2.90
CA SER A 200 -10.23 12.11 2.68
C SER A 200 -10.76 12.16 1.25
N TRP A 201 -10.24 11.35 0.32
CA TRP A 201 -10.81 11.25 -1.02
C TRP A 201 -12.23 10.69 -0.97
N ASN A 202 -13.12 11.26 -1.78
CA ASN A 202 -14.54 10.97 -1.77
C ASN A 202 -15.15 11.03 -0.36
N SER A 203 -14.97 12.16 0.31
CA SER A 203 -15.51 12.41 1.67
C SER A 203 -17.04 12.38 1.76
N LYS A 204 -17.75 12.25 0.63
CA LYS A 204 -19.19 12.04 0.60
C LYS A 204 -19.60 10.65 1.07
N THR A 205 -18.70 9.67 0.97
CA THR A 205 -18.90 8.35 1.56
C THR A 205 -18.62 8.39 3.06
N SER A 206 -19.36 7.60 3.84
CA SER A 206 -19.16 7.55 5.29
C SER A 206 -17.77 7.02 5.66
N VAL A 207 -17.25 7.41 6.82
CA VAL A 207 -16.02 6.85 7.36
C VAL A 207 -16.11 5.33 7.53
N LYS A 208 -17.32 4.81 7.86
CA LYS A 208 -17.58 3.36 7.91
C LYS A 208 -17.31 2.70 6.56
N PHE A 209 -17.90 3.21 5.48
CA PHE A 209 -17.72 2.63 4.14
C PHE A 209 -16.23 2.63 3.75
N ARG A 210 -15.53 3.76 3.91
CA ARG A 210 -14.10 3.90 3.62
C ARG A 210 -13.24 2.91 4.42
N THR A 211 -13.56 2.75 5.70
CA THR A 211 -12.81 1.86 6.60
C THR A 211 -13.07 0.39 6.28
N ASP A 212 -14.33 0.01 6.03
CA ASP A 212 -14.67 -1.37 5.67
C ASP A 212 -14.00 -1.76 4.35
N VAL A 213 -13.97 -0.87 3.34
CA VAL A 213 -13.24 -1.11 2.08
C VAL A 213 -11.74 -1.29 2.31
N ALA A 214 -11.11 -0.40 3.09
CA ALA A 214 -9.68 -0.48 3.36
C ALA A 214 -9.32 -1.74 4.18
N SER A 215 -10.22 -2.20 5.06
CA SER A 215 -9.99 -3.37 5.93
C SER A 215 -10.03 -4.72 5.21
N MET A 216 -10.40 -4.78 3.93
CA MET A 216 -10.23 -6.01 3.12
C MET A 216 -8.76 -6.38 2.86
N CYS A 217 -7.83 -5.49 3.18
CA CYS A 217 -6.38 -5.63 3.00
C CYS A 217 -5.67 -5.17 4.27
N LYS A 218 -4.36 -4.91 4.21
CA LYS A 218 -3.65 -4.23 5.30
C LYS A 218 -4.20 -2.82 5.47
N LEU A 219 -4.95 -2.62 6.54
CA LEU A 219 -5.61 -1.36 6.86
C LEU A 219 -4.61 -0.29 7.31
N GLY A 220 -4.71 0.90 6.73
CA GLY A 220 -4.04 2.10 7.19
C GLY A 220 -4.97 3.33 7.17
N PHE A 221 -4.52 4.40 7.79
CA PHE A 221 -5.20 5.70 7.78
C PHE A 221 -4.23 6.76 7.27
N ASP A 222 -4.66 7.52 6.27
CA ASP A 222 -3.91 8.62 5.66
C ASP A 222 -4.87 9.81 5.49
N MET A 223 -5.21 10.42 6.62
CA MET A 223 -6.15 11.53 6.71
C MET A 223 -5.89 12.38 7.94
N GLY A 224 -6.37 13.64 7.92
CA GLY A 224 -6.29 14.55 9.05
C GLY A 224 -7.24 14.11 10.16
N LEU A 225 -6.71 13.48 11.22
CA LEU A 225 -7.53 13.03 12.34
C LEU A 225 -8.28 14.16 13.05
N LYS A 226 -7.78 15.41 12.95
CA LYS A 226 -8.42 16.60 13.51
C LYS A 226 -9.70 17.01 12.76
N GLU A 227 -9.92 16.46 11.57
CA GLU A 227 -11.10 16.71 10.73
C GLU A 227 -12.28 15.77 11.08
N LEU A 228 -12.01 14.73 11.87
CA LEU A 228 -13.02 13.77 12.31
C LEU A 228 -13.80 14.30 13.52
N SER A 229 -15.11 14.03 13.53
CA SER A 229 -15.93 14.19 14.72
C SER A 229 -15.53 13.19 15.82
N GLU A 230 -15.95 13.42 17.05
CA GLU A 230 -15.70 12.51 18.17
C GLU A 230 -16.27 11.10 17.90
N ASP A 231 -17.46 11.01 17.31
CA ASP A 231 -18.09 9.76 16.94
C ASP A 231 -17.31 9.01 15.84
N GLU A 232 -16.80 9.74 14.83
CA GLU A 232 -15.99 9.16 13.78
C GLU A 232 -14.62 8.69 14.31
N LEU A 233 -14.01 9.45 15.22
CA LEU A 233 -12.76 9.04 15.86
C LEU A 233 -12.96 7.78 16.73
N ALA A 234 -14.02 7.74 17.54
CA ALA A 234 -14.39 6.56 18.33
C ALA A 234 -14.69 5.35 17.43
N TYR A 235 -15.36 5.57 16.30
CA TYR A 235 -15.58 4.55 15.29
C TYR A 235 -14.26 4.01 14.74
N CYS A 236 -13.33 4.88 14.32
CA CYS A 236 -12.03 4.47 13.79
C CYS A 236 -11.22 3.65 14.80
N GLN A 237 -11.22 4.05 16.07
CA GLN A 237 -10.55 3.30 17.15
C GLN A 237 -11.13 1.88 17.28
N ASN A 238 -12.47 1.76 17.30
CA ASN A 238 -13.14 0.47 17.35
C ASN A 238 -12.86 -0.38 16.10
N ALA A 239 -12.87 0.22 14.92
CA ALA A 239 -12.58 -0.47 13.66
C ALA A 239 -11.14 -1.02 13.61
N VAL A 240 -10.16 -0.26 14.12
CA VAL A 240 -8.76 -0.71 14.27
C VAL A 240 -8.68 -1.89 15.24
N ALA A 241 -9.39 -1.83 16.37
CA ALA A 241 -9.42 -2.93 17.34
C ALA A 241 -10.03 -4.20 16.71
N ASN A 242 -11.14 -4.07 15.98
CA ASN A 242 -11.78 -5.16 15.26
C ASN A 242 -10.86 -5.72 14.16
N PHE A 243 -10.22 -4.86 13.37
CA PHE A 243 -9.26 -5.29 12.36
C PHE A 243 -8.10 -6.08 13.00
N ASN A 244 -7.53 -5.59 14.09
CA ASN A 244 -6.45 -6.30 14.80
C ASN A 244 -6.87 -7.69 15.29
N ARG A 245 -8.11 -7.85 15.72
CA ARG A 245 -8.69 -9.14 16.14
C ARG A 245 -8.96 -10.08 14.96
N LEU A 246 -9.31 -9.54 13.79
CA LEU A 246 -9.73 -10.28 12.61
C LEU A 246 -8.65 -10.43 11.54
N LYS A 247 -7.56 -9.67 11.62
CA LYS A 247 -6.49 -9.71 10.63
C LYS A 247 -5.93 -11.11 10.31
N PRO A 248 -5.85 -12.08 11.24
CA PRO A 248 -5.43 -13.43 10.87
C PRO A 248 -6.41 -14.12 9.92
N VAL A 249 -7.73 -13.81 10.03
CA VAL A 249 -8.73 -14.32 9.09
C VAL A 249 -8.66 -13.59 7.75
N ILE A 250 -8.50 -12.27 7.76
CA ILE A 250 -8.51 -11.44 6.55
C ILE A 250 -7.20 -11.61 5.76
N LEU A 251 -6.06 -11.58 6.44
CA LEU A 251 -4.75 -11.56 5.77
C LEU A 251 -4.21 -12.95 5.44
N ASP A 252 -4.55 -13.96 6.23
CA ASP A 252 -4.02 -15.32 6.09
C ASP A 252 -5.11 -16.36 5.72
N GLY A 253 -6.39 -15.97 5.73
CA GLY A 253 -7.51 -16.83 5.36
C GLY A 253 -7.67 -17.00 3.86
N GLU A 254 -8.50 -17.96 3.47
CA GLU A 254 -8.89 -18.18 2.08
C GLU A 254 -9.91 -17.16 1.62
N LEU A 255 -9.68 -16.57 0.45
CA LEU A 255 -10.57 -15.58 -0.16
C LEU A 255 -11.59 -16.25 -1.08
N TYR A 256 -12.85 -16.00 -0.83
CA TYR A 256 -13.97 -16.32 -1.71
C TYR A 256 -14.57 -15.04 -2.29
N ARG A 257 -14.56 -14.91 -3.63
CA ARG A 257 -15.16 -13.79 -4.37
C ARG A 257 -16.59 -14.18 -4.72
N LEU A 258 -17.56 -13.63 -3.99
CA LEU A 258 -18.94 -14.08 -4.04
C LEU A 258 -19.78 -13.34 -5.08
N VAL A 259 -19.62 -12.02 -5.17
CA VAL A 259 -20.33 -11.16 -6.12
C VAL A 259 -19.34 -10.15 -6.71
N SER A 260 -19.22 -10.17 -8.04
CA SER A 260 -18.29 -9.30 -8.78
C SER A 260 -18.81 -7.86 -8.87
N PRO A 261 -17.98 -6.84 -8.60
CA PRO A 261 -18.38 -5.44 -8.79
C PRO A 261 -18.59 -5.06 -10.26
N TYR A 262 -18.15 -5.92 -11.20
CA TYR A 262 -18.33 -5.69 -12.66
C TYR A 262 -19.65 -6.21 -13.19
N GLU A 263 -20.41 -6.99 -12.41
CA GLU A 263 -21.67 -7.61 -12.85
C GLU A 263 -22.93 -6.87 -12.37
N GLY A 264 -22.75 -5.80 -11.60
CA GLY A 264 -23.90 -5.03 -11.09
C GLY A 264 -23.52 -3.94 -10.10
N ASN A 265 -24.45 -3.57 -9.24
CA ASN A 265 -24.28 -2.51 -8.24
C ASN A 265 -23.87 -3.05 -6.85
N HIS A 266 -23.48 -4.30 -6.76
CA HIS A 266 -23.12 -4.97 -5.52
C HIS A 266 -21.75 -5.63 -5.64
N MET A 267 -21.05 -5.73 -4.53
CA MET A 267 -19.83 -6.52 -4.42
C MET A 267 -19.86 -7.29 -3.11
N SER A 268 -19.40 -8.53 -3.12
CA SER A 268 -19.11 -9.22 -1.88
C SER A 268 -17.92 -10.17 -1.99
N VAL A 269 -17.13 -10.19 -0.92
CA VAL A 269 -16.01 -11.11 -0.71
C VAL A 269 -16.06 -11.66 0.70
N MET A 270 -15.54 -12.85 0.88
CA MET A 270 -15.50 -13.52 2.17
C MET A 270 -14.11 -14.11 2.41
N TYR A 271 -13.58 -13.91 3.59
CA TYR A 271 -12.35 -14.55 4.06
C TYR A 271 -12.72 -15.62 5.09
N VAL A 272 -12.17 -16.80 4.91
CA VAL A 272 -12.40 -17.93 5.82
C VAL A 272 -11.06 -18.31 6.45
N GLY A 273 -10.98 -18.23 7.76
CA GLY A 273 -9.76 -18.54 8.53
C GLY A 273 -9.48 -20.03 8.61
N GLU A 274 -8.27 -20.35 9.01
CA GLU A 274 -7.81 -21.72 9.18
C GLU A 274 -8.77 -22.56 10.03
N GLY A 275 -9.01 -23.77 9.59
CA GLY A 275 -9.94 -24.72 10.23
C GLY A 275 -11.40 -24.26 10.20
N GLN A 276 -11.75 -23.27 9.38
CA GLN A 276 -13.15 -22.82 9.15
C GLN A 276 -13.90 -22.48 10.48
N LYS A 277 -13.16 -21.93 11.47
CA LYS A 277 -13.76 -21.55 12.77
C LYS A 277 -14.32 -20.14 12.77
N LYS A 278 -13.81 -19.28 11.89
CA LYS A 278 -14.21 -17.88 11.74
C LYS A 278 -14.16 -17.48 10.28
N ALA A 279 -15.07 -16.61 9.90
CA ALA A 279 -15.09 -16.00 8.60
C ALA A 279 -15.40 -14.50 8.71
N VAL A 280 -15.02 -13.72 7.72
CA VAL A 280 -15.34 -12.29 7.60
C VAL A 280 -15.95 -12.07 6.23
N LEU A 281 -17.21 -11.62 6.21
CA LEU A 281 -17.92 -11.25 5.00
C LEU A 281 -17.89 -9.73 4.84
N TYR A 282 -17.54 -9.27 3.67
CA TYR A 282 -17.71 -7.91 3.19
C TYR A 282 -18.77 -7.90 2.10
N ALA A 283 -19.80 -7.09 2.27
CA ALA A 283 -20.87 -6.91 1.30
C ALA A 283 -21.17 -5.42 1.13
N TYR A 284 -21.17 -4.96 -0.11
CA TYR A 284 -21.26 -3.54 -0.47
C TYR A 284 -22.37 -3.30 -1.48
N ASP A 285 -23.15 -2.23 -1.24
CA ASP A 285 -23.98 -1.59 -2.26
C ASP A 285 -23.19 -0.42 -2.84
N ILE A 286 -22.81 -0.52 -4.11
CA ILE A 286 -21.93 0.46 -4.76
C ILE A 286 -22.75 1.66 -5.27
N HIS A 287 -23.81 1.38 -6.01
CA HIS A 287 -24.71 2.39 -6.59
C HIS A 287 -26.17 1.93 -6.45
N PRO A 288 -26.73 1.93 -5.23
CA PRO A 288 -28.10 1.45 -5.02
C PRO A 288 -29.11 2.30 -5.81
N ARG A 289 -29.98 1.63 -6.56
CA ARG A 289 -31.06 2.28 -7.32
C ARG A 289 -32.38 2.14 -6.61
N PHE A 290 -33.25 3.12 -6.80
CA PHE A 290 -34.61 3.06 -6.24
C PHE A 290 -35.35 1.82 -6.76
N GLY A 291 -35.92 1.06 -5.82
CA GLY A 291 -36.65 -0.17 -6.14
C GLY A 291 -35.80 -1.39 -6.51
N GLU A 292 -34.47 -1.27 -6.48
CA GLU A 292 -33.56 -2.41 -6.68
C GLU A 292 -33.73 -3.41 -5.53
N LYS A 293 -33.90 -4.69 -5.89
CA LYS A 293 -33.96 -5.77 -4.89
C LYS A 293 -32.53 -6.21 -4.57
N LEU A 294 -32.20 -6.22 -3.29
CA LEU A 294 -30.97 -6.85 -2.82
C LEU A 294 -31.10 -8.37 -3.02
N LEU A 295 -30.12 -8.93 -3.72
CA LEU A 295 -30.03 -10.38 -3.89
C LEU A 295 -29.31 -11.00 -2.68
N PRO A 296 -29.74 -12.20 -2.25
CA PRO A 296 -29.05 -12.90 -1.18
C PRO A 296 -27.61 -13.26 -1.62
N VAL A 297 -26.67 -13.07 -0.72
CA VAL A 297 -25.26 -13.47 -0.93
C VAL A 297 -25.10 -14.92 -0.48
N LYS A 298 -24.74 -15.80 -1.42
CA LYS A 298 -24.43 -17.20 -1.11
C LYS A 298 -23.02 -17.31 -0.53
N LEU A 299 -22.91 -17.71 0.73
CA LEU A 299 -21.64 -17.89 1.41
C LEU A 299 -20.90 -19.15 0.89
N GLN A 300 -19.57 -19.15 0.99
CA GLN A 300 -18.74 -20.26 0.56
C GLN A 300 -17.63 -20.54 1.59
N GLY A 301 -17.11 -21.76 1.57
CA GLY A 301 -15.94 -22.15 2.38
C GLY A 301 -16.23 -22.41 3.86
N LEU A 302 -17.48 -22.34 4.30
CA LEU A 302 -17.86 -22.72 5.66
C LEU A 302 -17.95 -24.25 5.80
N ASP A 303 -17.68 -24.74 7.00
CA ASP A 303 -17.84 -26.16 7.33
C ASP A 303 -19.32 -26.45 7.59
N PRO A 304 -19.98 -27.33 6.80
CA PRO A 304 -21.40 -27.63 6.95
C PRO A 304 -21.77 -28.22 8.33
N MET A 305 -20.80 -28.82 9.00
CA MET A 305 -20.99 -29.45 10.33
C MET A 305 -20.83 -28.49 11.49
N LYS A 306 -20.44 -27.24 11.23
CA LYS A 306 -20.24 -26.23 12.28
C LYS A 306 -21.39 -25.24 12.35
N MET A 307 -21.59 -24.70 13.53
CA MET A 307 -22.55 -23.63 13.79
C MET A 307 -21.81 -22.28 13.85
N TYR A 308 -22.34 -21.30 13.14
CA TYR A 308 -21.77 -19.96 13.02
C TYR A 308 -22.74 -18.92 13.57
N LYS A 309 -22.30 -18.14 14.54
CA LYS A 309 -23.03 -16.96 14.98
C LYS A 309 -22.66 -15.80 14.08
N VAL A 310 -23.67 -15.16 13.50
CA VAL A 310 -23.53 -13.98 12.63
C VAL A 310 -23.55 -12.72 13.49
N GLU A 311 -22.60 -11.83 13.25
CA GLU A 311 -22.50 -10.56 13.96
C GLU A 311 -22.03 -9.46 13.01
N GLU A 312 -22.82 -8.38 12.87
CA GLU A 312 -22.39 -7.18 12.16
C GLU A 312 -21.50 -6.35 13.09
N ILE A 313 -20.32 -6.04 12.63
CA ILE A 313 -19.32 -5.25 13.37
C ILE A 313 -19.11 -3.87 12.72
N ASN A 314 -18.28 -3.02 13.34
CA ASN A 314 -17.97 -1.68 12.85
C ASN A 314 -19.23 -0.83 12.65
N LEU A 315 -20.16 -0.89 13.59
CA LEU A 315 -21.31 0.02 13.63
C LEU A 315 -20.86 1.39 14.15
N MET A 316 -21.41 2.46 13.57
CA MET A 316 -21.23 3.80 14.11
C MET A 316 -21.80 3.90 15.54
N PRO A 317 -21.25 4.73 16.41
CA PRO A 317 -21.75 4.95 17.75
C PRO A 317 -23.26 5.19 17.77
N GLY A 318 -23.96 4.51 18.65
CA GLY A 318 -25.43 4.60 18.79
C GLY A 318 -26.26 3.94 17.69
N LYS A 319 -25.63 3.36 16.65
CA LYS A 319 -26.35 2.63 15.58
C LYS A 319 -26.51 1.15 15.95
N LYS A 320 -27.62 0.58 15.48
CA LYS A 320 -27.93 -0.85 15.62
C LYS A 320 -27.88 -1.52 14.24
N SER A 321 -27.50 -2.78 14.22
CA SER A 321 -27.53 -3.59 13.01
C SER A 321 -28.95 -3.67 12.44
N ARG A 322 -29.05 -3.58 11.12
CA ARG A 322 -30.27 -3.85 10.35
C ARG A 322 -30.22 -5.22 9.68
N LEU A 323 -29.14 -5.96 9.85
CA LEU A 323 -29.00 -7.30 9.31
C LEU A 323 -29.90 -8.27 10.11
N GLU A 324 -30.85 -8.89 9.45
CA GLU A 324 -31.80 -9.83 10.09
C GLU A 324 -31.12 -11.04 10.73
N ALA A 325 -29.97 -11.46 10.18
CA ALA A 325 -29.15 -12.54 10.69
C ALA A 325 -28.32 -12.14 11.93
N ASN A 326 -28.22 -10.85 12.26
CA ASN A 326 -27.39 -10.39 13.36
C ASN A 326 -27.81 -11.02 14.70
N GLY A 327 -26.84 -11.60 15.42
CA GLY A 327 -27.05 -12.29 16.69
C GLY A 327 -27.60 -13.71 16.56
N LYS A 328 -28.00 -14.17 15.37
CA LYS A 328 -28.50 -15.52 15.12
C LYS A 328 -27.38 -16.50 14.79
N THR A 329 -27.68 -17.78 14.93
CA THR A 329 -26.74 -18.87 14.67
C THR A 329 -27.30 -19.78 13.58
N PHE A 330 -26.46 -20.14 12.60
CA PHE A 330 -26.80 -20.98 11.46
C PHE A 330 -25.75 -22.08 11.29
N SER A 331 -26.11 -23.19 10.68
CA SER A 331 -25.13 -24.19 10.22
C SER A 331 -24.38 -23.67 8.99
N GLY A 332 -23.22 -24.25 8.70
CA GLY A 332 -22.40 -23.81 7.57
C GLY A 332 -22.97 -24.17 6.20
N ASP A 333 -24.02 -25.00 6.15
CA ASP A 333 -24.74 -25.41 4.94
C ASP A 333 -26.08 -24.66 4.73
N TYR A 334 -26.42 -23.72 5.62
CA TYR A 334 -27.63 -22.91 5.58
C TYR A 334 -27.73 -21.96 4.39
#